data_d7f1d14e3aa969895066e3b45fda2eec
#
_entry.id   d7f1d14e3aa969895066e3b45fda2eec
#
_cell.length_a   1.000
_cell.length_b   1.000
_cell.length_c   1.000
_cell.angle_alpha   90.00
_cell.angle_beta   90.00
_cell.angle_gamma   90.00
#
_symmetry.space_group_name_H-M   'P 1'
#
loop_
_entity.id
_entity.type
_entity.pdbx_description
1 polymer ?
#
loop_
_entity_poly.entity_id
_entity_poly.type
_entity_poly.pdbx_seq_one_letter_code
_entity_poly.pdbx_strand_id
1 'polypeptide(L)'
;ERQTRATEWYYQIEKGFSQTNGGQAKSDPQSLEGVRGDLYDHSVPGGGDGMAYAYGQCTWGVAARMNQLGLKLKGRNGEKISIINTMGNGQDWVATASSLGGETGSTPRAGAIVSFVGGTHGTTASYGHVAFVEKVYDDGSFLVSETNYGGNPNYTFRKISQADSAISFAYTTK
;
A
#
# COMPACT_ATOMS: atom_id res chain seq x y z
N GLU A 1 21.38 3.51 4.97
CA GLU A 1 21.71 2.15 5.38
C GLU A 1 20.47 1.30 5.68
N ARG A 2 19.58 1.77 6.54
CA ARG A 2 18.37 1.02 6.90
C ARG A 2 17.40 0.96 5.73
N GLN A 3 17.26 2.03 4.99
CA GLN A 3 16.43 2.04 3.78
C GLN A 3 17.02 1.14 2.70
N THR A 4 18.34 1.08 2.57
CA THR A 4 19.00 0.18 1.65
C THR A 4 18.68 -1.29 1.99
N ARG A 5 18.68 -1.64 3.28
CA ARG A 5 18.30 -3.00 3.70
C ARG A 5 16.83 -3.30 3.41
N ALA A 6 15.96 -2.33 3.59
CA ALA A 6 14.55 -2.50 3.26
C ALA A 6 14.35 -2.71 1.77
N THR A 7 15.04 -1.95 0.93
CA THR A 7 14.99 -2.11 -0.52
C THR A 7 15.51 -3.47 -0.96
N GLU A 8 16.63 -3.91 -0.40
CA GLU A 8 17.19 -5.22 -0.70
C GLU A 8 16.21 -6.33 -0.33
N TRP A 9 15.61 -6.22 0.84
CA TRP A 9 14.62 -7.20 1.29
C TRP A 9 13.39 -7.22 0.37
N TYR A 10 12.90 -6.07 -0.03
CA TYR A 10 11.82 -5.95 -0.99
C TYR A 10 12.14 -6.71 -2.29
N TYR A 11 13.31 -6.48 -2.85
CA TYR A 11 13.71 -7.16 -4.09
C TYR A 11 13.83 -8.68 -3.90
N GLN A 12 14.33 -9.12 -2.77
CA GLN A 12 14.44 -10.56 -2.50
C GLN A 12 13.06 -11.22 -2.40
N ILE A 13 12.12 -10.58 -1.72
CA ILE A 13 10.75 -11.10 -1.60
C ILE A 13 10.07 -11.13 -2.97
N GLU A 14 10.17 -10.05 -3.73
CA GLU A 14 9.59 -9.97 -5.06
C GLU A 14 10.16 -11.03 -5.99
N LYS A 15 11.46 -11.21 -5.97
CA LYS A 15 12.13 -12.22 -6.76
C LYS A 15 11.68 -13.63 -6.36
N GLY A 16 11.57 -13.89 -5.06
CA GLY A 16 11.09 -15.16 -4.55
C GLY A 16 9.68 -15.47 -5.01
N PHE A 17 8.79 -14.51 -4.95
CA PHE A 17 7.42 -14.68 -5.43
C PHE A 17 7.36 -14.94 -6.93
N SER A 18 8.15 -14.24 -7.71
CA SER A 18 8.20 -14.45 -9.17
C SER A 18 8.68 -15.85 -9.51
N GLN A 19 9.67 -16.35 -8.79
CA GLN A 19 10.24 -17.68 -9.02
C GLN A 19 9.29 -18.80 -8.56
N THR A 20 8.67 -18.62 -7.39
CA THR A 20 7.85 -19.67 -6.77
C THR A 20 6.47 -19.78 -7.40
N ASN A 21 5.92 -18.69 -7.88
CA ASN A 21 4.53 -18.65 -8.36
C ASN A 21 4.44 -18.58 -9.88
N GLY A 22 5.56 -18.61 -10.59
CA GLY A 22 5.59 -18.53 -12.04
C GLY A 22 5.01 -17.24 -12.61
N GLY A 23 4.65 -16.30 -11.75
CA GLY A 23 4.07 -15.05 -12.17
C GLY A 23 5.15 -14.06 -12.57
N GLN A 24 5.00 -13.47 -13.74
CA GLN A 24 5.82 -12.33 -14.11
C GLN A 24 5.12 -11.04 -13.71
N ALA A 25 5.92 -10.05 -13.38
CA ALA A 25 5.36 -8.74 -13.06
C ALA A 25 4.59 -8.21 -14.27
N LYS A 26 3.36 -7.82 -14.02
CA LYS A 26 2.52 -7.23 -15.04
C LYS A 26 3.08 -5.87 -15.44
N SER A 27 3.16 -5.61 -16.73
CA SER A 27 3.45 -4.28 -17.21
C SER A 27 2.19 -3.44 -17.02
N ASP A 28 2.23 -2.57 -16.03
CA ASP A 28 1.09 -1.72 -15.68
C ASP A 28 1.49 -0.28 -15.99
N PRO A 29 0.64 0.49 -16.70
CA PRO A 29 0.92 1.91 -16.95
C PRO A 29 1.14 2.72 -15.68
N GLN A 30 0.65 2.23 -14.55
CA GLN A 30 0.83 2.85 -13.24
C GLN A 30 1.97 2.20 -12.44
N SER A 31 2.79 1.39 -13.09
CA SER A 31 3.92 0.74 -12.43
C SER A 31 4.80 1.76 -11.73
N LEU A 32 5.25 1.41 -10.54
CA LEU A 32 6.20 2.21 -9.79
C LEU A 32 7.65 1.91 -10.17
N GLU A 33 7.86 1.16 -11.23
CA GLU A 33 9.20 0.87 -11.71
C GLU A 33 9.94 2.19 -12.02
N GLY A 34 11.12 2.32 -11.47
CA GLY A 34 11.91 3.55 -11.58
C GLY A 34 11.57 4.62 -10.56
N VAL A 35 10.48 4.45 -9.80
CA VAL A 35 10.11 5.41 -8.74
C VAL A 35 9.97 4.75 -7.37
N ARG A 36 10.33 3.48 -7.28
CA ARG A 36 10.16 2.73 -6.03
C ARG A 36 10.95 3.29 -4.87
N GLY A 37 12.20 3.66 -5.11
CA GLY A 37 13.08 4.14 -4.05
C GLY A 37 13.15 3.17 -2.87
N ASP A 38 13.96 3.52 -1.89
CA ASP A 38 14.03 2.77 -0.65
C ASP A 38 12.79 3.00 0.20
N LEU A 39 12.36 1.98 0.92
CA LEU A 39 11.30 2.14 1.91
C LEU A 39 11.83 2.83 3.16
N TYR A 40 10.98 3.60 3.81
CA TYR A 40 11.33 4.20 5.08
C TYR A 40 11.57 3.11 6.15
N ASP A 41 12.57 3.32 6.98
CA ASP A 41 12.85 2.45 8.10
C ASP A 41 12.04 2.90 9.32
N HIS A 42 11.05 2.10 9.70
CA HIS A 42 10.18 2.40 10.82
C HIS A 42 10.86 2.36 12.18
N SER A 43 12.06 1.79 12.27
CA SER A 43 12.80 1.81 13.52
C SER A 43 13.38 3.19 13.83
N VAL A 44 13.33 4.13 12.88
CA VAL A 44 13.82 5.49 13.03
C VAL A 44 12.65 6.46 12.93
N PRO A 45 12.21 7.04 14.03
CA PRO A 45 11.16 8.06 13.98
C PRO A 45 11.52 9.19 13.02
N GLY A 46 10.53 9.63 12.25
CA GLY A 46 10.73 10.68 11.25
C GLY A 46 11.35 10.19 9.95
N GLY A 47 11.48 8.89 9.75
CA GLY A 47 11.98 8.32 8.50
C GLY A 47 11.07 8.49 7.31
N GLY A 48 10.03 9.27 7.44
CA GLY A 48 9.11 9.61 6.39
C GLY A 48 8.01 10.48 6.96
N ASP A 49 7.17 11.00 6.08
CA ASP A 49 6.07 11.84 6.50
C ASP A 49 4.77 11.04 6.46
N GLY A 50 4.39 10.49 7.60
CA GLY A 50 3.13 9.79 7.80
C GLY A 50 1.97 10.69 8.20
N MET A 51 2.12 11.99 8.02
CA MET A 51 1.13 12.99 8.41
C MET A 51 0.89 12.93 9.92
N ALA A 52 -0.37 13.08 10.37
CA ALA A 52 -0.74 13.01 11.78
C ALA A 52 -0.98 11.57 12.28
N TYR A 53 -0.75 10.57 11.43
CA TYR A 53 -0.95 9.16 11.82
C TYR A 53 0.15 8.71 12.77
N ALA A 54 -0.24 7.88 13.74
CA ALA A 54 0.70 7.42 14.74
C ALA A 54 1.78 6.53 14.11
N TYR A 55 3.02 6.86 14.41
CA TYR A 55 4.18 6.12 13.91
C TYR A 55 4.04 4.61 14.20
N GLY A 56 4.31 3.80 13.20
CA GLY A 56 4.23 2.35 13.32
C GLY A 56 2.85 1.74 13.11
N GLN A 57 1.83 2.56 12.92
CA GLN A 57 0.49 2.08 12.55
C GLN A 57 0.41 1.82 11.04
N CYS A 58 -0.55 0.99 10.62
CA CYS A 58 -0.74 0.70 9.20
C CYS A 58 -1.01 1.97 8.38
N THR A 59 -1.77 2.89 8.94
CA THR A 59 -2.10 4.17 8.33
C THR A 59 -0.85 5.04 8.11
N TRP A 60 0.06 5.07 9.09
CA TRP A 60 1.33 5.80 8.96
C TRP A 60 2.13 5.27 7.76
N GLY A 61 2.21 3.95 7.62
CA GLY A 61 3.01 3.34 6.56
C GLY A 61 2.53 3.71 5.16
N VAL A 62 1.22 3.73 4.96
CA VAL A 62 0.64 4.11 3.66
C VAL A 62 0.86 5.60 3.39
N ALA A 63 0.57 6.46 4.37
CA ALA A 63 0.76 7.90 4.21
C ALA A 63 2.23 8.23 3.91
N ALA A 64 3.16 7.64 4.64
CA ALA A 64 4.59 7.85 4.44
C ALA A 64 5.04 7.37 3.06
N ARG A 65 4.56 6.21 2.63
CA ARG A 65 4.91 5.66 1.31
C ARG A 65 4.39 6.55 0.18
N MET A 66 3.15 7.00 0.27
CA MET A 66 2.59 7.94 -0.71
C MET A 66 3.38 9.23 -0.77
N ASN A 67 3.74 9.78 0.40
CA ASN A 67 4.52 11.00 0.45
C ASN A 67 5.92 10.80 -0.16
N GLN A 68 6.55 9.68 0.14
CA GLN A 68 7.86 9.33 -0.42
C GLN A 68 7.83 9.30 -1.96
N LEU A 69 6.77 8.76 -2.53
CA LEU A 69 6.63 8.60 -3.98
C LEU A 69 5.97 9.81 -4.66
N GLY A 70 5.54 10.80 -3.89
CA GLY A 70 4.86 11.97 -4.43
C GLY A 70 3.47 11.67 -4.98
N LEU A 71 2.77 10.70 -4.39
CA LEU A 71 1.46 10.27 -4.87
C LEU A 71 0.33 11.00 -4.13
N LYS A 72 -0.74 11.26 -4.87
CA LYS A 72 -2.02 11.76 -4.35
C LYS A 72 -3.13 10.83 -4.82
N LEU A 73 -4.31 10.96 -4.23
CA LEU A 73 -5.48 10.25 -4.73
C LEU A 73 -5.79 10.74 -6.14
N LYS A 74 -6.11 9.80 -7.01
CA LYS A 74 -6.62 10.11 -8.33
C LYS A 74 -8.12 10.35 -8.23
N GLY A 75 -8.58 11.55 -8.55
CA GLY A 75 -9.98 11.88 -8.54
C GLY A 75 -10.74 11.24 -9.70
N ARG A 76 -12.05 11.07 -9.53
CA ARG A 76 -12.92 10.50 -10.57
C ARG A 76 -12.90 11.29 -11.88
N ASN A 77 -12.59 12.58 -11.80
CA ASN A 77 -12.48 13.47 -12.96
C ASN A 77 -11.04 13.84 -13.28
N GLY A 78 -10.07 13.06 -12.80
CA GLY A 78 -8.66 13.28 -13.06
C GLY A 78 -7.97 14.25 -12.11
N GLU A 79 -8.66 14.74 -11.08
CA GLU A 79 -8.06 15.64 -10.09
C GLU A 79 -6.99 14.92 -9.27
N LYS A 80 -6.12 15.71 -8.65
CA LYS A 80 -5.15 15.22 -7.68
C LYS A 80 -5.65 15.64 -6.30
N ILE A 81 -5.98 14.67 -5.46
CA ILE A 81 -6.59 14.92 -4.16
C ILE A 81 -5.64 14.45 -3.07
N SER A 82 -5.26 15.34 -2.18
CA SER A 82 -4.43 14.96 -1.03
C SER A 82 -5.23 14.12 -0.05
N ILE A 83 -4.59 13.10 0.52
CA ILE A 83 -5.19 12.42 1.68
C ILE A 83 -5.21 13.38 2.86
N ILE A 84 -6.13 13.14 3.77
CA ILE A 84 -6.34 14.00 4.94
C ILE A 84 -5.93 13.25 6.22
N ASN A 85 -5.82 13.97 7.33
CA ASN A 85 -5.43 13.37 8.62
C ASN A 85 -6.54 12.53 9.25
N THR A 86 -7.72 12.50 8.66
CA THR A 86 -8.90 11.81 9.17
C THR A 86 -9.44 10.79 8.17
N MET A 87 -8.55 10.01 7.56
CA MET A 87 -8.97 8.93 6.65
C MET A 87 -9.71 7.80 7.38
N GLY A 88 -9.59 7.73 8.70
CA GLY A 88 -10.23 6.70 9.51
C GLY A 88 -9.32 5.52 9.79
N ASN A 89 -9.91 4.41 10.22
CA ASN A 89 -9.20 3.15 10.42
C ASN A 89 -8.78 2.56 9.07
N GLY A 90 -7.89 1.58 9.08
CA GLY A 90 -7.43 0.97 7.84
C GLY A 90 -8.56 0.52 6.92
N GLN A 91 -9.60 -0.11 7.49
CA GLN A 91 -10.75 -0.57 6.71
C GLN A 91 -11.59 0.57 6.11
N ASP A 92 -11.41 1.80 6.58
CA ASP A 92 -12.23 2.95 6.15
C ASP A 92 -11.57 3.77 5.04
N TRP A 93 -10.28 3.58 4.80
CA TRP A 93 -9.50 4.47 3.94
C TRP A 93 -10.04 4.60 2.52
N VAL A 94 -10.45 3.47 1.91
CA VAL A 94 -10.96 3.51 0.54
C VAL A 94 -12.32 4.20 0.49
N ALA A 95 -13.20 3.93 1.45
CA ALA A 95 -14.49 4.62 1.53
C ALA A 95 -14.31 6.13 1.73
N THR A 96 -13.37 6.52 2.58
CA THR A 96 -13.06 7.95 2.79
C THR A 96 -12.50 8.57 1.52
N ALA A 97 -11.58 7.88 0.83
CA ALA A 97 -11.06 8.36 -0.45
C ALA A 97 -12.18 8.61 -1.45
N SER A 98 -13.16 7.70 -1.53
CA SER A 98 -14.32 7.87 -2.39
C SER A 98 -15.13 9.12 -2.00
N SER A 99 -15.32 9.35 -0.71
CA SER A 99 -16.07 10.53 -0.24
C SER A 99 -15.35 11.85 -0.56
N LEU A 100 -14.03 11.81 -0.72
CA LEU A 100 -13.25 12.98 -1.11
C LEU A 100 -13.26 13.22 -2.62
N GLY A 101 -13.87 12.35 -3.39
CA GLY A 101 -13.90 12.44 -4.85
C GLY A 101 -12.94 11.50 -5.55
N GLY A 102 -12.26 10.62 -4.81
CA GLY A 102 -11.28 9.70 -5.36
C GLY A 102 -11.90 8.56 -6.16
N GLU A 103 -11.16 8.12 -7.17
CA GLU A 103 -11.51 6.93 -7.94
C GLU A 103 -11.20 5.69 -7.12
N THR A 104 -12.16 4.79 -6.99
CA THR A 104 -12.03 3.54 -6.25
C THR A 104 -12.50 2.37 -7.09
N GLY A 105 -12.14 1.16 -6.70
CA GLY A 105 -12.55 -0.02 -7.42
C GLY A 105 -12.13 -1.31 -6.73
N SER A 106 -12.30 -2.42 -7.45
CA SER A 106 -12.01 -3.77 -6.96
C SER A 106 -10.81 -4.42 -7.66
N THR A 107 -10.17 -3.71 -8.58
CA THR A 107 -9.04 -4.24 -9.35
C THR A 107 -7.74 -3.66 -8.80
N PRO A 108 -6.74 -4.52 -8.48
CA PRO A 108 -5.46 -4.01 -8.00
C PRO A 108 -4.71 -3.25 -9.11
N ARG A 109 -4.08 -2.15 -8.73
CA ARG A 109 -3.15 -1.39 -9.57
C ARG A 109 -1.95 -0.98 -8.74
N ALA A 110 -0.78 -0.98 -9.35
CA ALA A 110 0.43 -0.49 -8.66
C ALA A 110 0.23 0.96 -8.21
N GLY A 111 0.61 1.25 -6.99
CA GLY A 111 0.41 2.56 -6.39
C GLY A 111 -0.92 2.73 -5.65
N ALA A 112 -1.84 1.78 -5.77
CA ALA A 112 -3.13 1.89 -5.11
C ALA A 112 -3.01 1.73 -3.59
N ILE A 113 -3.91 2.40 -2.89
CA ILE A 113 -4.20 2.13 -1.49
C ILE A 113 -5.14 0.93 -1.45
N VAL A 114 -4.90 -0.03 -0.57
CA VAL A 114 -5.78 -1.19 -0.40
C VAL A 114 -6.28 -1.27 1.02
N SER A 115 -7.60 -1.33 1.19
CA SER A 115 -8.26 -1.54 2.48
C SER A 115 -8.75 -2.97 2.61
N PHE A 116 -8.56 -3.55 3.80
CA PHE A 116 -9.03 -4.88 4.15
C PHE A 116 -10.09 -4.75 5.24
N VAL A 117 -11.22 -5.41 5.04
CA VAL A 117 -12.26 -5.50 6.07
C VAL A 117 -11.69 -6.21 7.30
N GLY A 118 -12.04 -5.73 8.49
CA GLY A 118 -11.55 -6.27 9.76
C GLY A 118 -11.80 -7.76 9.88
N GLY A 119 -10.78 -8.47 10.35
CA GLY A 119 -10.82 -9.92 10.54
C GLY A 119 -10.54 -10.73 9.28
N THR A 120 -10.29 -10.08 8.14
CA THR A 120 -9.93 -10.76 6.90
C THR A 120 -8.44 -10.63 6.62
N HIS A 121 -7.87 -11.58 5.87
CA HIS A 121 -6.45 -11.53 5.47
C HIS A 121 -5.49 -11.33 6.64
N GLY A 122 -5.82 -11.86 7.81
CA GLY A 122 -4.98 -11.75 9.00
C GLY A 122 -5.01 -10.39 9.68
N THR A 123 -5.98 -9.55 9.39
CA THR A 123 -6.07 -8.19 9.92
C THR A 123 -6.91 -8.13 11.20
N THR A 124 -6.75 -7.03 11.95
CA THR A 124 -7.46 -6.82 13.22
C THR A 124 -8.96 -6.67 13.00
N ALA A 125 -9.76 -7.43 13.74
CA ALA A 125 -11.21 -7.47 13.55
C ALA A 125 -11.89 -6.11 13.73
N SER A 126 -11.43 -5.30 14.69
CA SER A 126 -12.07 -4.01 15.03
C SER A 126 -11.76 -2.90 14.02
N TYR A 127 -10.55 -2.89 13.44
CA TYR A 127 -10.04 -1.75 12.67
C TYR A 127 -9.73 -2.08 11.22
N GLY A 128 -9.67 -3.37 10.89
CA GLY A 128 -9.22 -3.78 9.57
C GLY A 128 -7.77 -3.37 9.34
N HIS A 129 -7.45 -3.08 8.09
CA HIS A 129 -6.07 -2.79 7.72
C HIS A 129 -6.03 -1.98 6.44
N VAL A 130 -4.93 -1.27 6.24
CA VAL A 130 -4.62 -0.57 4.99
C VAL A 130 -3.17 -0.85 4.63
N ALA A 131 -2.94 -1.03 3.34
CA ALA A 131 -1.61 -1.31 2.81
C ALA A 131 -1.45 -0.60 1.48
N PHE A 132 -0.25 -0.67 0.91
CA PHE A 132 0.09 -0.01 -0.33
C PHE A 132 0.46 -1.07 -1.37
N VAL A 133 -0.11 -0.98 -2.57
CA VAL A 133 0.17 -1.93 -3.65
C VAL A 133 1.46 -1.52 -4.36
N GLU A 134 2.49 -2.35 -4.22
CA GLU A 134 3.79 -2.11 -4.82
C GLU A 134 3.86 -2.66 -6.24
N LYS A 135 3.17 -3.78 -6.52
CA LYS A 135 3.27 -4.45 -7.80
C LYS A 135 2.06 -5.34 -8.04
N VAL A 136 1.64 -5.45 -9.29
CA VAL A 136 0.60 -6.37 -9.72
C VAL A 136 1.21 -7.37 -10.69
N TYR A 137 0.91 -8.65 -10.50
CA TYR A 137 1.44 -9.75 -11.32
C TYR A 137 0.44 -10.16 -12.40
N ASP A 138 0.92 -10.89 -13.40
CA ASP A 138 0.09 -11.31 -14.56
C ASP A 138 -1.12 -12.14 -14.16
N ASP A 139 -1.01 -12.92 -13.08
CA ASP A 139 -2.09 -13.78 -12.60
C ASP A 139 -3.13 -13.02 -11.75
N GLY A 140 -2.98 -11.71 -11.62
CA GLY A 140 -3.89 -10.87 -10.82
C GLY A 140 -3.51 -10.78 -9.35
N SER A 141 -2.52 -11.54 -8.90
CA SER A 141 -1.98 -11.37 -7.57
C SER A 141 -1.24 -10.04 -7.45
N PHE A 142 -1.02 -9.58 -6.24
CA PHE A 142 -0.34 -8.32 -6.04
C PHE A 142 0.48 -8.33 -4.75
N LEU A 143 1.55 -7.56 -4.76
CA LEU A 143 2.46 -7.40 -3.64
C LEU A 143 2.13 -6.11 -2.92
N VAL A 144 1.93 -6.19 -1.61
CA VAL A 144 1.71 -5.00 -0.78
C VAL A 144 2.90 -4.78 0.13
N SER A 145 3.18 -3.51 0.42
CA SER A 145 4.00 -3.10 1.54
C SER A 145 3.08 -2.57 2.63
N GLU A 146 3.38 -2.92 3.86
CA GLU A 146 2.50 -2.58 4.97
C GLU A 146 3.28 -2.48 6.27
N THR A 147 2.73 -1.72 7.20
CA THR A 147 3.27 -1.58 8.54
C THR A 147 2.22 -2.04 9.54
N ASN A 148 2.68 -2.49 10.71
CA ASN A 148 1.80 -2.97 11.77
C ASN A 148 0.94 -4.18 11.36
N TYR A 149 1.43 -5.01 10.47
CA TYR A 149 0.81 -6.29 10.19
C TYR A 149 1.37 -7.31 11.20
N GLY A 150 0.47 -7.97 11.92
CA GLY A 150 0.88 -8.87 12.99
C GLY A 150 1.61 -8.17 14.15
N GLY A 151 1.38 -6.88 14.32
CA GLY A 151 2.02 -6.08 15.37
C GLY A 151 3.43 -5.63 15.07
N ASN A 152 3.97 -5.91 13.88
CA ASN A 152 5.30 -5.47 13.49
C ASN A 152 5.24 -4.04 12.94
N PRO A 153 5.87 -3.04 13.60
CA PRO A 153 5.79 -1.65 13.14
C PRO A 153 6.60 -1.37 11.88
N ASN A 154 7.52 -2.24 11.52
CA ASN A 154 8.35 -2.06 10.32
C ASN A 154 7.58 -2.41 9.06
N TYR A 155 8.06 -1.92 7.90
CA TYR A 155 7.53 -2.37 6.63
C TYR A 155 7.78 -3.85 6.44
N THR A 156 6.71 -4.55 6.09
CA THR A 156 6.77 -5.95 5.66
C THR A 156 6.05 -6.06 4.32
N PHE A 157 6.27 -7.17 3.64
CA PHE A 157 5.69 -7.41 2.32
C PHE A 157 4.87 -8.68 2.35
N ARG A 158 3.77 -8.63 1.62
CA ARG A 158 2.89 -9.79 1.51
C ARG A 158 2.35 -9.88 0.10
N LYS A 159 2.29 -11.08 -0.44
CA LYS A 159 1.60 -11.32 -1.70
C LYS A 159 0.17 -11.73 -1.41
N ILE A 160 -0.75 -11.00 -2.01
CA ILE A 160 -2.18 -11.34 -1.96
C ILE A 160 -2.48 -12.07 -3.26
N SER A 161 -2.96 -13.31 -3.15
CA SER A 161 -3.14 -14.17 -4.33
C SER A 161 -4.27 -13.69 -5.25
N GLN A 162 -5.29 -13.07 -4.67
CA GLN A 162 -6.45 -12.60 -5.44
C GLN A 162 -7.23 -11.58 -4.63
N ALA A 163 -7.72 -10.53 -5.27
CA ALA A 163 -8.67 -9.61 -4.68
C ALA A 163 -10.01 -10.32 -4.50
N ASP A 164 -10.67 -10.04 -3.38
CA ASP A 164 -11.97 -10.62 -3.05
C ASP A 164 -12.90 -9.54 -2.48
N SER A 165 -14.09 -9.94 -1.99
CA SER A 165 -15.08 -8.99 -1.49
C SER A 165 -14.65 -8.25 -0.22
N ALA A 166 -13.61 -8.71 0.46
CA ALA A 166 -13.07 -8.06 1.66
C ALA A 166 -12.04 -6.98 1.32
N ILE A 167 -11.70 -6.81 0.05
CA ILE A 167 -10.63 -5.92 -0.41
C ILE A 167 -11.20 -4.85 -1.33
N SER A 168 -10.78 -3.61 -1.12
CA SER A 168 -11.12 -2.49 -1.99
C SER A 168 -9.88 -1.62 -2.22
N PHE A 169 -9.87 -0.88 -3.32
CA PHE A 169 -8.73 -0.06 -3.74
C PHE A 169 -9.13 1.38 -3.98
N ALA A 170 -8.25 2.30 -3.59
CA ALA A 170 -8.32 3.69 -4.00
C ALA A 170 -7.09 3.97 -4.85
N TYR A 171 -7.30 4.56 -6.02
CA TYR A 171 -6.24 4.74 -6.99
C TYR A 171 -5.50 6.05 -6.76
N THR A 172 -4.25 6.08 -7.17
CA THR A 172 -3.37 7.22 -6.95
C THR A 172 -2.76 7.69 -8.25
N THR A 173 -2.21 8.88 -8.23
CA THR A 173 -1.51 9.50 -9.35
C THR A 173 -0.42 10.43 -8.82
N LYS A 174 0.57 10.70 -9.64
CA LYS A 174 1.58 11.72 -9.35
C LYS A 174 1.08 13.11 -9.60
#